data_af8460f4e439d0cc044fe1086f4e5169
#
_entry.id   af8460f4e439d0cc044fe1086f4e5169
#
_cell.length_a   1.000
_cell.length_b   1.000
_cell.length_c   1.000
_cell.angle_alpha   90.00
_cell.angle_beta   90.00
_cell.angle_gamma   90.00
#
_symmetry.space_group_name_H-M   'P 1'
#
loop_
_entity.id
_entity.type
_entity.pdbx_description
1 polymer ?
#
loop_
_entity_poly.entity_id
_entity_poly.type
_entity_poly.pdbx_seq_one_letter_code
_entity_poly.pdbx_strand_id
1 'polypeptide(L)'
;MNSDSQLPVNDSFRLTQYSRGAGCGCKIAPKVLDEILKSSFVLPDNNKLLVGNHSKDDAVVYDLGNGMALISTTDFFMPIVDDAFDFGRIAAANSISDVYAMGGKPLMAIAILGWPVEKL
;
A
#
# COMPACT_ATOMS: atom_id res chain seq x y z
N MET A 1 17.51 -25.43 22.49
CA MET A 1 16.17 -25.99 22.60
C MET A 1 15.21 -24.92 22.12
N ASN A 2 14.95 -24.89 20.82
CA ASN A 2 13.98 -23.96 20.23
C ASN A 2 12.64 -24.67 20.16
N SER A 3 11.70 -24.27 21.01
CA SER A 3 10.32 -24.68 20.87
C SER A 3 9.65 -23.72 19.86
N ASP A 4 9.63 -24.14 18.59
CA ASP A 4 8.73 -23.57 17.60
C ASP A 4 7.29 -23.83 18.06
N SER A 5 6.70 -22.85 18.74
CA SER A 5 5.27 -22.84 19.00
C SER A 5 4.55 -22.45 17.70
N GLN A 6 4.43 -23.40 16.78
CA GLN A 6 3.48 -23.30 15.69
C GLN A 6 2.08 -23.26 16.32
N LEU A 7 1.43 -22.10 16.22
CA LEU A 7 0.01 -21.98 16.53
C LEU A 7 -0.75 -22.95 15.59
N PRO A 8 -1.73 -23.71 16.09
CA PRO A 8 -2.49 -24.60 15.24
C PRO A 8 -3.18 -23.79 14.14
N VAL A 9 -2.79 -24.00 12.91
CA VAL A 9 -3.51 -23.46 11.75
C VAL A 9 -4.84 -24.16 11.72
N ASN A 10 -5.91 -23.44 12.05
CA ASN A 10 -7.26 -23.96 11.94
C ASN A 10 -7.58 -24.09 10.44
N ASP A 11 -7.60 -25.31 9.93
CA ASP A 11 -7.82 -25.66 8.50
C ASP A 11 -9.13 -25.10 7.91
N SER A 12 -9.98 -24.49 8.73
CA SER A 12 -11.25 -23.92 8.31
C SER A 12 -11.18 -22.44 7.93
N PHE A 13 -10.06 -21.74 8.26
CA PHE A 13 -9.92 -20.32 8.04
C PHE A 13 -8.94 -20.00 6.91
N ARG A 14 -9.46 -19.35 5.85
CA ARG A 14 -8.66 -18.94 4.69
C ARG A 14 -8.76 -17.42 4.52
N LEU A 15 -7.62 -16.74 4.59
CA LEU A 15 -7.56 -15.28 4.42
C LEU A 15 -8.15 -14.84 3.08
N THR A 16 -7.92 -15.61 2.02
CA THR A 16 -8.38 -15.32 0.66
C THR A 16 -9.89 -15.38 0.48
N GLN A 17 -10.63 -16.07 1.35
CA GLN A 17 -12.10 -16.18 1.25
C GLN A 17 -12.82 -14.83 1.38
N TYR A 18 -12.17 -13.81 1.95
CA TYR A 18 -12.70 -12.46 2.13
C TYR A 18 -12.22 -11.50 1.04
N SER A 19 -11.35 -11.95 0.14
CA SER A 19 -10.83 -11.13 -0.94
C SER A 19 -11.71 -11.22 -2.18
N ARG A 20 -12.16 -10.08 -2.70
CA ARG A 20 -12.95 -10.01 -3.95
C ARG A 20 -12.10 -9.91 -5.21
N GLY A 21 -10.77 -9.95 -5.08
CA GLY A 21 -9.82 -9.83 -6.18
C GLY A 21 -8.39 -9.66 -5.70
N ALA A 22 -7.44 -9.75 -6.61
CA ALA A 22 -6.02 -9.68 -6.32
C ALA A 22 -5.39 -8.38 -6.84
N GLY A 23 -4.55 -7.76 -6.01
CA GLY A 23 -3.71 -6.62 -6.37
C GLY A 23 -4.41 -5.27 -6.52
N CYS A 24 -3.64 -4.29 -6.92
CA CYS A 24 -4.06 -2.88 -7.01
C CYS A 24 -5.18 -2.65 -8.04
N GLY A 25 -5.22 -3.40 -9.13
CA GLY A 25 -6.21 -3.28 -10.18
C GLY A 25 -7.67 -3.62 -9.81
N CYS A 26 -7.89 -4.21 -8.63
CA CYS A 26 -9.22 -4.61 -8.14
C CYS A 26 -9.89 -3.55 -7.24
N LYS A 27 -9.22 -2.43 -6.95
CA LYS A 27 -9.71 -1.45 -5.97
C LYS A 27 -10.82 -0.59 -6.55
N ILE A 28 -10.55 0.20 -7.55
CA ILE A 28 -11.52 1.12 -8.19
C ILE A 28 -11.17 1.25 -9.67
N ALA A 29 -12.18 1.21 -10.54
CA ALA A 29 -11.95 1.48 -11.97
C ALA A 29 -11.43 2.92 -12.17
N PRO A 30 -10.43 3.15 -13.06
CA PRO A 30 -9.82 4.47 -13.25
C PRO A 30 -10.83 5.59 -13.52
N LYS A 31 -11.89 5.33 -14.28
CA LYS A 31 -12.96 6.30 -14.54
C LYS A 31 -13.71 6.71 -13.27
N VAL A 32 -13.99 5.75 -12.39
CA VAL A 32 -14.68 6.01 -11.12
C VAL A 32 -13.77 6.80 -10.18
N LEU A 33 -12.48 6.45 -10.15
CA LEU A 33 -11.48 7.19 -9.38
C LEU A 33 -11.38 8.65 -9.88
N ASP A 34 -11.35 8.85 -11.20
CA ASP A 34 -11.33 10.19 -11.78
C ASP A 34 -12.59 11.02 -11.43
N GLU A 35 -13.75 10.37 -11.33
CA GLU A 35 -14.99 11.03 -10.91
C GLU A 35 -14.96 11.42 -9.42
N ILE A 36 -14.47 10.51 -8.56
CA ILE A 36 -14.32 10.77 -7.12
C ILE A 36 -13.31 11.89 -6.86
N LEU A 37 -12.22 11.93 -7.61
CA LEU A 37 -11.16 12.91 -7.46
C LEU A 37 -11.48 14.27 -8.13
N LYS A 38 -12.54 14.36 -8.92
CA LYS A 38 -13.06 15.63 -9.45
C LYS A 38 -13.71 16.44 -8.32
N SER A 39 -12.94 16.81 -7.32
CA SER A 39 -13.42 17.73 -6.31
C SER A 39 -13.23 19.17 -6.80
N SER A 40 -14.18 20.06 -6.44
CA SER A 40 -14.04 21.50 -6.63
C SER A 40 -12.99 22.11 -5.68
N PHE A 41 -12.35 21.30 -4.87
CA PHE A 41 -11.32 21.74 -3.95
C PHE A 41 -9.98 21.86 -4.67
N VAL A 42 -9.55 23.07 -4.93
CA VAL A 42 -8.24 23.37 -5.49
C VAL A 42 -7.24 23.34 -4.34
N LEU A 43 -6.37 22.34 -4.34
CA LEU A 43 -5.24 22.32 -3.43
C LEU A 43 -4.32 23.51 -3.74
N PRO A 44 -3.82 24.23 -2.72
CA PRO A 44 -2.88 25.31 -2.94
C PRO A 44 -1.62 24.77 -3.62
N ASP A 45 -1.12 25.53 -4.57
CA ASP A 45 0.11 25.21 -5.29
C ASP A 45 1.28 25.14 -4.30
N ASN A 46 2.03 24.04 -4.33
CA ASN A 46 3.20 23.84 -3.50
C ASN A 46 4.40 23.56 -4.37
N ASN A 47 5.26 24.54 -4.53
CA ASN A 47 6.47 24.45 -5.35
C ASN A 47 7.50 23.41 -4.89
N LYS A 48 7.35 22.90 -3.67
CA LYS A 48 8.16 21.80 -3.13
C LYS A 48 7.58 20.41 -3.46
N LEU A 49 6.35 20.35 -3.95
CA LEU A 49 5.74 19.11 -4.38
C LEU A 49 6.18 18.81 -5.82
N LEU A 50 7.20 17.99 -5.97
CA LEU A 50 7.78 17.66 -7.29
C LEU A 50 6.91 16.68 -8.07
N VAL A 51 6.32 15.71 -7.36
CA VAL A 51 5.36 14.72 -7.89
C VAL A 51 4.17 14.66 -6.96
N GLY A 52 2.96 14.77 -7.49
CA GLY A 52 1.74 14.77 -6.72
C GLY A 52 0.54 14.21 -7.50
N ASN A 53 -0.67 14.39 -6.99
CA ASN A 53 -1.90 13.82 -7.54
C ASN A 53 -2.15 14.10 -9.04
N HIS A 54 -1.63 15.20 -9.55
CA HIS A 54 -1.83 15.58 -10.96
C HIS A 54 -1.04 14.73 -11.94
N SER A 55 0.11 14.16 -11.51
CA SER A 55 0.94 13.30 -12.35
C SER A 55 0.48 11.84 -12.34
N LYS A 56 -0.34 11.41 -11.37
CA LYS A 56 -0.84 10.03 -11.20
C LYS A 56 0.28 8.99 -11.13
N ASP A 57 1.40 9.37 -10.50
CA ASP A 57 2.54 8.50 -10.28
C ASP A 57 2.36 7.59 -9.06
N ASP A 58 3.29 6.63 -8.92
CA ASP A 58 3.26 5.60 -7.88
C ASP A 58 3.47 6.17 -6.46
N ALA A 59 4.04 7.36 -6.34
CA ALA A 59 4.31 7.98 -5.04
C ALA A 59 4.32 9.51 -5.12
N VAL A 60 4.21 10.15 -3.96
CA VAL A 60 4.40 11.59 -3.79
C VAL A 60 5.88 11.87 -3.55
N VAL A 61 6.41 12.91 -4.21
CA VAL A 61 7.80 13.37 -4.03
C VAL A 61 7.82 14.82 -3.57
N TYR A 62 8.45 15.06 -2.43
CA TYR A 62 8.55 16.37 -1.81
C TYR A 62 10.01 16.83 -1.73
N ASP A 63 10.31 18.04 -2.22
CA ASP A 63 11.64 18.64 -2.15
C ASP A 63 11.95 19.10 -0.72
N LEU A 64 12.99 18.54 -0.12
CA LEU A 64 13.50 18.95 1.20
C LEU A 64 14.45 20.13 1.10
N GLY A 65 14.84 20.57 -0.11
CA GLY A 65 15.97 21.46 -0.37
C GLY A 65 17.30 20.70 -0.35
N ASN A 66 18.40 21.41 -0.46
CA ASN A 66 19.76 20.85 -0.44
C ASN A 66 20.02 19.66 -1.38
N GLY A 67 19.22 19.48 -2.44
CA GLY A 67 19.35 18.39 -3.40
C GLY A 67 18.80 17.04 -2.92
N MET A 68 18.00 17.04 -1.85
CA MET A 68 17.31 15.87 -1.32
C MET A 68 15.80 15.97 -1.52
N ALA A 69 15.15 14.82 -1.74
CA ALA A 69 13.70 14.71 -1.80
C ALA A 69 13.20 13.57 -0.93
N LEU A 70 11.99 13.72 -0.38
CA LEU A 70 11.28 12.71 0.37
C LEU A 70 10.25 12.05 -0.56
N ILE A 71 10.28 10.72 -0.63
CA ILE A 71 9.29 9.91 -1.34
C ILE A 71 8.35 9.30 -0.29
N SER A 72 7.04 9.42 -0.52
CA SER A 72 6.01 8.80 0.32
C SER A 72 5.00 8.08 -0.55
N THR A 73 4.77 6.81 -0.25
CA THR A 73 3.74 5.98 -0.88
C THR A 73 2.92 5.26 0.17
N THR A 74 1.71 4.90 -0.16
CA THR A 74 0.84 4.05 0.64
C THR A 74 0.05 3.15 -0.28
N ASP A 75 0.19 1.86 -0.12
CA ASP A 75 -0.60 0.88 -0.83
C ASP A 75 -1.19 -0.16 0.12
N PHE A 76 -2.40 -0.62 -0.18
CA PHE A 76 -3.08 -1.65 0.58
C PHE A 76 -3.95 -2.51 -0.34
N PHE A 77 -4.09 -3.77 0.01
CA PHE A 77 -4.93 -4.73 -0.71
C PHE A 77 -5.39 -5.86 0.21
N MET A 78 -6.42 -6.58 -0.25
CA MET A 78 -6.95 -7.73 0.45
C MET A 78 -5.97 -8.92 0.34
N PRO A 79 -6.02 -9.89 1.28
CA PRO A 79 -5.18 -11.08 1.21
C PRO A 79 -5.31 -11.82 -0.13
N ILE A 80 -4.18 -12.13 -0.75
CA ILE A 80 -4.08 -12.87 -2.02
C ILE A 80 -3.52 -14.28 -1.83
N VAL A 81 -3.05 -14.56 -0.63
CA VAL A 81 -2.60 -15.87 -0.15
C VAL A 81 -3.16 -16.12 1.25
N ASP A 82 -3.26 -17.38 1.65
CA ASP A 82 -3.81 -17.76 2.95
C ASP A 82 -2.77 -17.72 4.07
N ASP A 83 -1.49 -17.87 3.75
CA ASP A 83 -0.41 -17.74 4.72
C ASP A 83 -0.17 -16.27 5.08
N ALA A 84 -0.29 -15.95 6.36
CA ALA A 84 -0.17 -14.59 6.86
C ALA A 84 1.23 -14.01 6.69
N PHE A 85 2.27 -14.84 6.84
CA PHE A 85 3.65 -14.41 6.68
C PHE A 85 3.96 -14.10 5.21
N ASP A 86 3.54 -14.97 4.30
CA ASP A 86 3.70 -14.74 2.87
C ASP A 86 2.89 -13.52 2.39
N PHE A 87 1.67 -13.33 2.92
CA PHE A 87 0.91 -12.12 2.64
C PHE A 87 1.66 -10.86 3.08
N GLY A 88 2.25 -10.86 4.27
CA GLY A 88 3.08 -9.75 4.75
C GLY A 88 4.31 -9.48 3.88
N ARG A 89 4.99 -10.52 3.40
CA ARG A 89 6.12 -10.40 2.46
C ARG A 89 5.70 -9.77 1.13
N ILE A 90 4.57 -10.19 0.59
CA ILE A 90 4.01 -9.64 -0.64
C ILE A 90 3.63 -8.18 -0.45
N ALA A 91 2.96 -7.84 0.65
CA ALA A 91 2.58 -6.47 0.97
C ALA A 91 3.81 -5.55 1.08
N ALA A 92 4.85 -6.00 1.78
CA ALA A 92 6.09 -5.25 1.90
C ALA A 92 6.78 -5.05 0.54
N ALA A 93 6.89 -6.09 -0.27
CA ALA A 93 7.51 -6.02 -1.59
C ALA A 93 6.74 -5.06 -2.52
N ASN A 94 5.42 -5.09 -2.48
CA ASN A 94 4.56 -4.22 -3.29
C ASN A 94 4.77 -2.75 -2.91
N SER A 95 4.70 -2.41 -1.64
CA SER A 95 4.87 -1.01 -1.18
C SER A 95 6.29 -0.47 -1.41
N ILE A 96 7.32 -1.33 -1.26
CA ILE A 96 8.71 -0.93 -1.51
C ILE A 96 8.97 -0.71 -3.00
N SER A 97 8.28 -1.44 -3.88
CA SER A 97 8.45 -1.31 -5.33
C SER A 97 8.15 0.10 -5.82
N ASP A 98 7.17 0.79 -5.25
CA ASP A 98 6.81 2.17 -5.59
C ASP A 98 7.96 3.14 -5.28
N VAL A 99 8.63 2.94 -4.14
CA VAL A 99 9.80 3.74 -3.77
C VAL A 99 10.95 3.53 -4.75
N TYR A 100 11.18 2.28 -5.18
CA TYR A 100 12.20 1.97 -6.17
C TYR A 100 11.85 2.49 -7.57
N ALA A 101 10.57 2.43 -7.96
CA ALA A 101 10.09 2.99 -9.22
C ALA A 101 10.39 4.50 -9.33
N MET A 102 10.32 5.21 -8.19
CA MET A 102 10.66 6.62 -8.08
C MET A 102 12.18 6.89 -7.91
N GLY A 103 13.03 5.87 -8.00
CA GLY A 103 14.48 5.98 -7.85
C GLY A 103 14.95 6.20 -6.41
N GLY A 104 14.10 5.94 -5.44
CA GLY A 104 14.39 6.19 -4.02
C GLY A 104 14.99 5.01 -3.29
N LYS A 105 15.42 5.28 -2.05
CA LYS A 105 15.90 4.29 -1.11
C LYS A 105 14.94 4.21 0.09
N PRO A 106 14.33 3.04 0.39
CA PRO A 106 13.47 2.88 1.56
C PRO A 106 14.23 3.18 2.86
N LEU A 107 13.63 3.97 3.74
CA LEU A 107 14.19 4.34 5.04
C LEU A 107 13.39 3.75 6.19
N MET A 108 12.06 3.80 6.09
CA MET A 108 11.13 3.27 7.10
C MET A 108 9.80 2.92 6.44
N ALA A 109 9.01 2.12 7.14
CA ALA A 109 7.66 1.78 6.74
C ALA A 109 6.70 1.84 7.93
N ILE A 110 5.44 2.14 7.65
CA ILE A 110 4.32 2.01 8.59
C ILE A 110 3.43 0.89 8.09
N ALA A 111 3.17 -0.09 8.95
CA ALA A 111 2.22 -1.15 8.64
C ALA A 111 0.84 -0.80 9.21
N ILE A 112 -0.17 -0.83 8.35
CA ILE A 112 -1.57 -0.64 8.72
C ILE A 112 -2.28 -1.96 8.45
N LEU A 113 -2.86 -2.56 9.51
CA LEU A 113 -3.60 -3.81 9.43
C LEU A 113 -5.08 -3.55 9.72
N GLY A 114 -5.92 -3.75 8.70
CA GLY A 114 -7.36 -3.83 8.88
C GLY A 114 -7.76 -5.27 9.19
N TRP A 115 -8.37 -5.49 10.35
CA TRP A 115 -8.72 -6.84 10.81
C TRP A 115 -10.21 -6.94 11.13
N PRO A 116 -10.93 -7.94 10.58
CA PRO A 116 -12.37 -8.12 10.85
C PRO A 116 -12.58 -8.86 12.17
N VAL A 117 -12.39 -8.18 13.30
CA VAL A 117 -12.45 -8.75 14.67
C VAL A 117 -13.73 -9.54 14.97
N GLU A 118 -14.83 -9.25 14.26
CA GLU A 118 -16.11 -9.95 14.47
C GLU A 118 -16.18 -11.32 13.75
N LYS A 119 -15.19 -11.61 12.90
CA LYS A 119 -15.20 -12.83 12.06
C LYS A 119 -14.06 -13.79 12.39
N LEU A 120 -13.20 -13.40 13.32
CA LEU A 120 -11.95 -14.09 13.63
C LEU A 120 -11.75 -14.21 15.13
#